data_6d18218685c1fe729750e627773f3f6c
#
_entry.id   6d18218685c1fe729750e627773f3f6c
#
_cell.length_a   1.000
_cell.length_b   1.000
_cell.length_c   1.000
_cell.angle_alpha   90.00
_cell.angle_beta   90.00
_cell.angle_gamma   90.00
#
_symmetry.space_group_name_H-M   'P 1'
#
loop_
_entity.id
_entity.type
_entity.pdbx_description
1 polymer ?
#
loop_
_entity_poly.entity_id
_entity_poly.type
_entity_poly.pdbx_seq_one_letter_code
_entity_poly.pdbx_strand_id
1 'polypeptide(L)'
;MSRIASVKFKKALPGCTRAASSRVLAFCVMAACLVLTLAVTAANLRLTYVTDSHGARQVVLTSESDPARVMSLSGIEAEEGDEVYYTAFAGSLASLNIERAFSVTIEADGQEYPVKMVVGTVADALERAGITLEGDDYTEPALSAMVTAGSKIEVHRVEYQDKVETQAVPYDTEYVYTSLYFRNTNRATTLQHGSEGQQTVTTRERWVDGELENSVVTDVTTTVEPTDHVVKTYGAGAPVSPLTGPDGTTNAPAGYRKVLTGKATGYYSKSGKGSSGLGLGYGTVAVDPDVIPYGTLLYIKIGRAHV
;
A
#
# COMPACT_ATOMS: atom_id res chain seq x y z
N MET A 1 -96.10 -6.68 67.53
CA MET A 1 -97.11 -6.89 66.49
C MET A 1 -96.39 -7.12 65.16
N SER A 2 -96.75 -8.09 64.50
CA SER A 2 -96.74 -8.55 63.14
C SER A 2 -95.95 -9.81 62.92
N ARG A 3 -96.63 -10.83 62.61
CA ARG A 3 -96.21 -12.18 62.19
C ARG A 3 -95.69 -12.14 60.78
N ILE A 4 -94.56 -12.85 60.52
CA ILE A 4 -94.21 -13.20 59.15
C ILE A 4 -94.08 -14.73 59.11
N ALA A 5 -94.83 -15.28 58.20
CA ALA A 5 -95.05 -16.69 58.01
C ALA A 5 -93.86 -17.33 57.32
N SER A 6 -93.53 -18.52 57.81
CA SER A 6 -92.56 -19.42 57.14
C SER A 6 -93.15 -20.07 55.91
N VAL A 7 -92.63 -19.80 54.73
CA VAL A 7 -92.95 -20.57 53.52
C VAL A 7 -91.91 -21.71 53.36
N LYS A 8 -92.40 -22.90 53.60
CA LYS A 8 -91.66 -24.14 53.28
C LYS A 8 -91.74 -24.40 51.80
N PHE A 9 -90.64 -24.23 51.11
CA PHE A 9 -90.50 -24.76 49.75
C PHE A 9 -89.96 -26.18 49.82
N LYS A 10 -90.82 -27.15 49.73
CA LYS A 10 -90.46 -28.53 49.33
C LYS A 10 -90.62 -28.57 47.84
N LYS A 11 -89.49 -28.64 47.12
CA LYS A 11 -89.49 -29.15 45.77
C LYS A 11 -88.55 -30.33 45.74
N ALA A 12 -89.07 -31.50 45.78
CA ALA A 12 -88.34 -32.74 45.44
C ALA A 12 -88.10 -32.74 43.95
N LEU A 13 -86.82 -32.76 43.56
CA LEU A 13 -86.46 -33.16 42.25
C LEU A 13 -86.44 -34.69 42.15
N PRO A 14 -87.09 -35.24 41.14
CA PRO A 14 -87.08 -36.70 40.97
C PRO A 14 -85.68 -37.15 40.64
N GLY A 15 -85.16 -37.96 41.49
CA GLY A 15 -83.87 -38.66 41.24
C GLY A 15 -83.91 -39.46 39.99
N CYS A 16 -83.14 -39.08 39.03
CA CYS A 16 -82.73 -39.96 37.95
C CYS A 16 -81.30 -40.51 38.25
N THR A 17 -81.22 -41.37 39.22
CA THR A 17 -80.08 -42.21 39.46
C THR A 17 -80.23 -43.56 38.73
N ARG A 18 -80.10 -43.49 37.37
CA ARG A 18 -79.64 -44.71 36.69
C ARG A 18 -78.15 -44.68 36.89
N ALA A 19 -77.67 -45.63 37.72
CA ALA A 19 -76.27 -45.96 37.81
C ALA A 19 -75.86 -46.51 36.41
N ALA A 20 -75.33 -45.58 35.63
CA ALA A 20 -74.64 -46.03 34.39
C ALA A 20 -73.67 -47.08 34.82
N SER A 21 -73.74 -48.31 34.28
CA SER A 21 -72.85 -49.41 34.61
C SER A 21 -71.42 -48.84 34.45
N SER A 22 -70.51 -49.13 35.36
CA SER A 22 -69.14 -48.60 35.38
C SER A 22 -68.41 -48.73 34.02
N ARG A 23 -68.83 -49.65 33.21
CA ARG A 23 -68.38 -49.90 31.85
C ARG A 23 -68.78 -48.79 30.86
N VAL A 24 -70.07 -48.36 30.93
CA VAL A 24 -70.59 -47.27 30.08
C VAL A 24 -69.92 -45.97 30.45
N LEU A 25 -69.75 -45.68 31.75
CA LEU A 25 -69.05 -44.46 32.22
C LEU A 25 -67.56 -44.50 31.74
N ALA A 26 -66.90 -45.65 31.86
CA ALA A 26 -65.52 -45.79 31.37
C ALA A 26 -65.42 -45.58 29.86
N PHE A 27 -66.38 -46.06 29.10
CA PHE A 27 -66.44 -45.88 27.65
C PHE A 27 -66.67 -44.41 27.25
N CYS A 28 -67.55 -43.72 27.98
CA CYS A 28 -67.79 -42.29 27.76
C CYS A 28 -66.57 -41.44 28.11
N VAL A 29 -65.88 -41.74 29.18
CA VAL A 29 -64.62 -41.08 29.55
C VAL A 29 -63.53 -41.29 28.51
N MET A 30 -63.35 -42.55 28.07
CA MET A 30 -62.39 -42.86 27.00
C MET A 30 -62.72 -42.14 25.69
N ALA A 31 -63.98 -42.12 25.28
CA ALA A 31 -64.42 -41.40 24.09
C ALA A 31 -64.22 -39.92 24.20
N ALA A 32 -64.52 -39.33 25.38
CA ALA A 32 -64.28 -37.89 25.66
C ALA A 32 -62.77 -37.57 25.63
N CYS A 33 -61.91 -38.41 26.21
CA CYS A 33 -60.48 -38.27 26.16
C CYS A 33 -59.94 -38.34 24.71
N LEU A 34 -60.46 -39.27 23.93
CA LEU A 34 -60.05 -39.47 22.53
C LEU A 34 -60.47 -38.26 21.66
N VAL A 35 -61.68 -37.74 21.87
CA VAL A 35 -62.13 -36.51 21.18
C VAL A 35 -61.30 -35.30 21.62
N LEU A 36 -61.00 -35.19 22.91
CA LEU A 36 -60.17 -34.11 23.42
C LEU A 36 -58.74 -34.16 22.85
N THR A 37 -58.15 -35.39 22.84
CA THR A 37 -56.80 -35.52 22.24
C THR A 37 -56.80 -35.24 20.75
N LEU A 38 -57.80 -35.68 19.99
CA LEU A 38 -57.97 -35.35 18.59
C LEU A 38 -58.16 -33.84 18.36
N ALA A 39 -58.98 -33.18 19.21
CA ALA A 39 -59.18 -31.74 19.13
C ALA A 39 -57.87 -30.96 19.44
N VAL A 40 -57.12 -31.38 20.47
CA VAL A 40 -55.85 -30.75 20.82
C VAL A 40 -54.82 -30.99 19.73
N THR A 41 -54.70 -32.19 19.15
CA THR A 41 -53.78 -32.45 18.04
C THR A 41 -54.15 -31.65 16.80
N ALA A 42 -55.46 -31.62 16.45
CA ALA A 42 -55.95 -30.81 15.32
C ALA A 42 -55.67 -29.32 15.48
N ALA A 43 -55.83 -28.78 16.72
CA ALA A 43 -55.55 -27.39 17.02
C ALA A 43 -54.06 -27.00 16.94
N ASN A 44 -53.20 -27.98 17.10
CA ASN A 44 -51.74 -27.78 17.00
C ASN A 44 -51.17 -28.09 15.61
N LEU A 45 -51.97 -28.66 14.68
CA LEU A 45 -51.51 -28.90 13.30
C LEU A 45 -51.33 -27.59 12.55
N ARG A 46 -50.18 -27.46 11.91
CA ARG A 46 -49.82 -26.34 11.04
C ARG A 46 -49.56 -26.85 9.63
N LEU A 47 -50.03 -26.08 8.66
CA LEU A 47 -49.70 -26.29 7.25
C LEU A 47 -48.43 -25.53 6.96
N THR A 48 -47.34 -26.27 6.87
CA THR A 48 -46.00 -25.73 6.58
C THR A 48 -45.69 -25.86 5.08
N TYR A 49 -45.48 -24.72 4.47
CA TYR A 49 -45.04 -24.62 3.07
C TYR A 49 -43.52 -24.67 3.02
N VAL A 50 -42.96 -25.76 2.48
CA VAL A 50 -41.52 -25.95 2.36
C VAL A 50 -41.11 -25.65 0.93
N THR A 51 -40.15 -24.75 0.76
CA THR A 51 -39.60 -24.40 -0.54
C THR A 51 -38.08 -24.35 -0.47
N ASP A 52 -37.44 -24.68 -1.60
CA ASP A 52 -36.01 -24.37 -1.77
C ASP A 52 -35.78 -23.46 -2.94
N SER A 53 -34.61 -22.83 -2.98
CA SER A 53 -34.23 -21.88 -4.03
C SER A 53 -34.03 -22.53 -5.39
N HIS A 54 -33.87 -23.87 -5.45
CA HIS A 54 -33.81 -24.64 -6.70
C HIS A 54 -35.19 -25.01 -7.27
N GLY A 55 -36.27 -24.63 -6.57
CA GLY A 55 -37.66 -24.77 -7.07
C GLY A 55 -38.40 -25.96 -6.54
N ALA A 56 -37.85 -26.75 -5.63
CA ALA A 56 -38.62 -27.81 -4.95
C ALA A 56 -39.65 -27.17 -4.00
N ARG A 57 -40.87 -27.73 -4.00
CA ARG A 57 -42.00 -27.21 -3.20
C ARG A 57 -42.77 -28.38 -2.64
N GLN A 58 -42.96 -28.36 -1.34
CA GLN A 58 -43.75 -29.37 -0.61
C GLN A 58 -44.64 -28.70 0.43
N VAL A 59 -45.74 -29.34 0.73
CA VAL A 59 -46.64 -28.89 1.78
C VAL A 59 -46.79 -30.01 2.81
N VAL A 60 -46.42 -29.68 4.04
CA VAL A 60 -46.46 -30.64 5.16
C VAL A 60 -47.41 -30.17 6.20
N LEU A 61 -48.31 -31.08 6.63
CA LEU A 61 -49.19 -30.86 7.75
C LEU A 61 -48.58 -31.51 9.01
N THR A 62 -48.07 -30.67 9.92
CA THR A 62 -47.35 -31.13 11.12
C THR A 62 -47.61 -30.23 12.32
N SER A 63 -47.49 -30.78 13.51
CA SER A 63 -47.43 -30.02 14.76
C SER A 63 -46.01 -29.60 15.16
N GLU A 64 -45.03 -30.08 14.41
CA GLU A 64 -43.62 -29.79 14.67
C GLU A 64 -43.28 -28.33 14.22
N SER A 65 -42.45 -27.67 15.01
CA SER A 65 -41.89 -26.34 14.69
C SER A 65 -40.37 -26.37 14.55
N ASP A 66 -39.77 -27.52 14.77
CA ASP A 66 -38.35 -27.74 14.54
C ASP A 66 -38.06 -27.86 13.02
N PRO A 67 -37.27 -26.95 12.44
CA PRO A 67 -36.94 -26.98 11.01
C PRO A 67 -36.41 -28.33 10.53
N ALA A 68 -35.55 -28.96 11.33
CA ALA A 68 -34.94 -30.23 10.96
C ALA A 68 -35.99 -31.36 10.81
N ARG A 69 -36.98 -31.37 11.70
CA ARG A 69 -38.09 -32.36 11.62
C ARG A 69 -39.05 -32.05 10.50
N VAL A 70 -39.35 -30.77 10.25
CA VAL A 70 -40.19 -30.37 9.11
C VAL A 70 -39.53 -30.78 7.79
N MET A 71 -38.21 -30.56 7.65
CA MET A 71 -37.46 -31.01 6.48
C MET A 71 -37.53 -32.54 6.28
N SER A 72 -37.30 -33.33 7.34
CA SER A 72 -37.38 -34.78 7.24
C SER A 72 -38.75 -35.28 6.80
N LEU A 73 -39.84 -34.62 7.20
CA LEU A 73 -41.20 -34.91 6.79
C LEU A 73 -41.49 -34.48 5.35
N SER A 74 -40.84 -33.42 4.86
CA SER A 74 -41.01 -32.97 3.49
C SER A 74 -40.22 -33.78 2.46
N GLY A 75 -39.22 -34.53 2.90
CA GLY A 75 -38.28 -35.23 2.02
C GLY A 75 -37.28 -34.29 1.33
N ILE A 76 -37.20 -33.02 1.76
CA ILE A 76 -36.22 -32.04 1.30
C ILE A 76 -35.17 -31.91 2.39
N GLU A 77 -33.95 -32.32 2.10
CA GLU A 77 -32.84 -32.26 3.05
C GLU A 77 -31.97 -31.00 2.75
N ALA A 78 -31.46 -30.33 3.79
CA ALA A 78 -30.49 -29.30 3.64
C ALA A 78 -29.10 -29.91 3.48
N GLU A 79 -28.31 -29.34 2.57
CA GLU A 79 -26.90 -29.68 2.39
C GLU A 79 -26.01 -28.78 3.25
N GLU A 80 -24.72 -29.14 3.31
CA GLU A 80 -23.75 -28.33 4.02
C GLU A 80 -23.59 -26.95 3.38
N GLY A 81 -23.79 -25.91 4.19
CA GLY A 81 -23.72 -24.53 3.76
C GLY A 81 -25.08 -23.89 3.43
N ASP A 82 -26.16 -24.70 3.33
CA ASP A 82 -27.52 -24.18 3.10
C ASP A 82 -28.01 -23.37 4.30
N GLU A 83 -28.77 -22.33 4.01
CA GLU A 83 -29.44 -21.53 5.06
C GLU A 83 -30.93 -21.88 5.10
N VAL A 84 -31.43 -22.14 6.32
CA VAL A 84 -32.80 -22.58 6.56
C VAL A 84 -33.56 -21.55 7.38
N TYR A 85 -34.65 -21.04 6.82
CA TYR A 85 -35.48 -20.02 7.44
C TYR A 85 -36.87 -20.57 7.74
N TYR A 86 -37.23 -20.72 9.02
CA TYR A 86 -38.56 -21.09 9.46
C TYR A 86 -39.31 -19.87 9.97
N THR A 87 -40.49 -19.62 9.40
CA THR A 87 -41.37 -18.53 9.77
C THR A 87 -42.77 -19.03 10.09
N ALA A 88 -43.22 -18.86 11.32
CA ALA A 88 -44.60 -19.15 11.71
C ALA A 88 -45.44 -17.92 11.50
N PHE A 89 -46.57 -18.08 10.80
CA PHE A 89 -47.55 -17.03 10.60
C PHE A 89 -48.71 -17.12 11.62
N ALA A 90 -49.56 -16.10 11.67
CA ALA A 90 -50.79 -16.14 12.48
C ALA A 90 -51.70 -17.25 12.00
N GLY A 91 -52.24 -18.05 12.93
CA GLY A 91 -53.09 -19.21 12.64
C GLY A 91 -52.27 -20.48 12.47
N SER A 92 -52.73 -21.37 11.58
CA SER A 92 -52.14 -22.72 11.38
C SER A 92 -51.21 -22.76 10.16
N LEU A 93 -50.57 -21.63 9.83
CA LEU A 93 -49.68 -21.56 8.67
C LEU A 93 -48.22 -21.34 9.09
N ALA A 94 -47.29 -21.97 8.34
CA ALA A 94 -45.85 -21.72 8.48
C ALA A 94 -45.15 -21.82 7.10
N SER A 95 -44.00 -21.21 6.97
CA SER A 95 -43.14 -21.46 5.84
C SER A 95 -41.74 -21.89 6.30
N LEU A 96 -41.13 -22.76 5.55
CA LEU A 96 -39.72 -23.14 5.69
C LEU A 96 -39.07 -22.95 4.35
N ASN A 97 -38.18 -22.00 4.27
CA ASN A 97 -37.41 -21.68 3.05
C ASN A 97 -35.98 -22.19 3.21
N ILE A 98 -35.52 -22.93 2.23
CA ILE A 98 -34.13 -23.43 2.16
C ILE A 98 -33.44 -22.66 1.04
N GLU A 99 -32.49 -21.83 1.40
CA GLU A 99 -31.62 -21.15 0.44
C GLU A 99 -30.40 -22.05 0.21
N ARG A 100 -30.28 -22.55 -1.02
CA ARG A 100 -29.21 -23.45 -1.39
C ARG A 100 -27.89 -22.78 -1.53
N ALA A 101 -26.86 -23.35 -0.91
CA ALA A 101 -25.51 -22.87 -1.05
C ALA A 101 -24.93 -23.24 -2.42
N PHE A 102 -24.14 -22.35 -2.96
CA PHE A 102 -23.31 -22.58 -4.14
C PHE A 102 -21.82 -22.54 -3.77
N SER A 103 -20.98 -23.14 -4.60
CA SER A 103 -19.54 -23.15 -4.40
C SER A 103 -18.89 -21.97 -5.15
N VAL A 104 -17.96 -21.33 -4.45
CA VAL A 104 -17.05 -20.29 -4.97
C VAL A 104 -15.63 -20.79 -4.72
N THR A 105 -14.73 -20.62 -5.67
CA THR A 105 -13.32 -20.95 -5.51
C THR A 105 -12.49 -19.70 -5.34
N ILE A 106 -11.70 -19.65 -4.27
CA ILE A 106 -10.73 -18.57 -4.03
C ILE A 106 -9.35 -19.12 -4.29
N GLU A 107 -8.60 -18.46 -5.16
CA GLU A 107 -7.18 -18.73 -5.36
C GLU A 107 -6.36 -17.69 -4.60
N ALA A 108 -5.56 -18.13 -3.66
CA ALA A 108 -4.68 -17.28 -2.86
C ALA A 108 -3.40 -18.05 -2.54
N ASP A 109 -2.26 -17.37 -2.62
CA ASP A 109 -0.95 -17.92 -2.25
C ASP A 109 -0.62 -19.26 -2.96
N GLY A 110 -1.10 -19.41 -4.23
CA GLY A 110 -0.92 -20.61 -5.03
C GLY A 110 -1.78 -21.82 -4.61
N GLN A 111 -2.80 -21.61 -3.78
CA GLN A 111 -3.73 -22.64 -3.32
C GLN A 111 -5.18 -22.27 -3.64
N GLU A 112 -6.01 -23.29 -3.81
CA GLU A 112 -7.44 -23.13 -4.01
C GLU A 112 -8.22 -23.41 -2.71
N TYR A 113 -9.12 -22.49 -2.37
CA TYR A 113 -10.00 -22.57 -1.21
C TYR A 113 -11.46 -22.60 -1.67
N PRO A 114 -12.10 -23.79 -1.69
CA PRO A 114 -13.52 -23.88 -2.01
C PRO A 114 -14.36 -23.39 -0.83
N VAL A 115 -15.25 -22.44 -1.07
CA VAL A 115 -16.16 -21.87 -0.07
C VAL A 115 -17.60 -22.09 -0.50
N LYS A 116 -18.46 -22.54 0.41
CA LYS A 116 -19.90 -22.62 0.21
C LYS A 116 -20.58 -21.41 0.82
N MET A 117 -21.47 -20.78 0.07
CA MET A 117 -22.24 -19.63 0.51
C MET A 117 -23.56 -19.50 -0.25
N VAL A 118 -24.56 -18.88 0.37
CA VAL A 118 -25.88 -18.69 -0.24
C VAL A 118 -25.94 -17.39 -1.03
N VAL A 119 -25.45 -16.31 -0.43
CA VAL A 119 -25.39 -14.96 -1.00
C VAL A 119 -24.25 -14.21 -0.35
N GLY A 120 -23.64 -13.30 -1.06
CA GLY A 120 -22.61 -12.44 -0.49
C GLY A 120 -21.71 -11.84 -1.54
N THR A 121 -20.73 -11.11 -1.03
CA THR A 121 -19.68 -10.43 -1.81
C THR A 121 -18.39 -11.24 -1.77
N VAL A 122 -17.41 -10.81 -2.55
CA VAL A 122 -16.04 -11.33 -2.48
C VAL A 122 -15.49 -11.21 -1.06
N ALA A 123 -15.76 -10.09 -0.36
CA ALA A 123 -15.33 -9.91 1.02
C ALA A 123 -15.90 -10.98 1.96
N ASP A 124 -17.20 -11.31 1.82
CA ASP A 124 -17.84 -12.35 2.64
C ASP A 124 -17.24 -13.75 2.36
N ALA A 125 -16.86 -14.00 1.10
CA ALA A 125 -16.21 -15.24 0.71
C ALA A 125 -14.81 -15.38 1.34
N LEU A 126 -14.02 -14.30 1.33
CA LEU A 126 -12.69 -14.26 1.97
C LEU A 126 -12.78 -14.47 3.48
N GLU A 127 -13.73 -13.79 4.14
CA GLU A 127 -13.96 -13.95 5.58
C GLU A 127 -14.29 -15.42 5.94
N ARG A 128 -15.15 -16.07 5.16
CA ARG A 128 -15.49 -17.49 5.35
C ARG A 128 -14.30 -18.44 5.13
N ALA A 129 -13.41 -18.09 4.19
CA ALA A 129 -12.17 -18.84 3.96
C ALA A 129 -11.10 -18.58 5.02
N GLY A 130 -11.25 -17.52 5.84
CA GLY A 130 -10.24 -17.06 6.79
C GLY A 130 -9.05 -16.39 6.14
N ILE A 131 -9.22 -15.84 4.92
CA ILE A 131 -8.19 -15.15 4.17
C ILE A 131 -8.28 -13.66 4.46
N THR A 132 -7.19 -13.09 4.96
CA THR A 132 -7.08 -11.65 5.22
C THR A 132 -6.23 -11.00 4.13
N LEU A 133 -6.58 -9.77 3.76
CA LEU A 133 -5.78 -8.91 2.90
C LEU A 133 -4.97 -7.96 3.75
N GLU A 134 -3.72 -7.72 3.38
CA GLU A 134 -2.82 -6.81 4.07
C GLU A 134 -2.37 -5.67 3.13
N GLY A 135 -2.18 -4.49 3.68
CA GLY A 135 -1.65 -3.35 2.93
C GLY A 135 -2.43 -3.02 1.66
N ASP A 136 -1.77 -3.20 0.51
CA ASP A 136 -2.32 -2.92 -0.81
C ASP A 136 -2.75 -4.19 -1.57
N ASP A 137 -2.91 -5.32 -0.87
CA ASP A 137 -3.45 -6.54 -1.46
C ASP A 137 -4.80 -6.27 -2.10
N TYR A 138 -5.08 -6.93 -3.19
CA TYR A 138 -6.34 -6.75 -3.90
C TYR A 138 -6.90 -8.07 -4.43
N THR A 139 -8.16 -8.02 -4.87
CA THR A 139 -8.84 -9.19 -5.42
C THR A 139 -9.43 -8.92 -6.79
N GLU A 140 -9.48 -9.94 -7.61
CA GLU A 140 -10.25 -9.98 -8.85
C GLU A 140 -11.29 -11.11 -8.79
N PRO A 141 -12.59 -10.77 -8.80
CA PRO A 141 -13.24 -9.43 -8.80
C PRO A 141 -13.02 -8.65 -7.51
N ALA A 142 -13.34 -7.33 -7.54
CA ALA A 142 -13.20 -6.45 -6.38
C ALA A 142 -14.01 -6.92 -5.16
N LEU A 143 -13.57 -6.59 -3.94
CA LEU A 143 -14.19 -7.00 -2.67
C LEU A 143 -15.70 -6.78 -2.58
N SER A 144 -16.21 -5.70 -3.20
CA SER A 144 -17.63 -5.36 -3.19
C SER A 144 -18.47 -6.09 -4.25
N ALA A 145 -17.84 -6.85 -5.13
CA ALA A 145 -18.55 -7.58 -6.17
C ALA A 145 -19.37 -8.72 -5.56
N MET A 146 -20.60 -8.88 -6.07
CA MET A 146 -21.44 -10.02 -5.72
C MET A 146 -20.89 -11.29 -6.37
N VAL A 147 -20.84 -12.38 -5.61
CA VAL A 147 -20.43 -13.68 -6.12
C VAL A 147 -21.63 -14.53 -6.51
N THR A 148 -21.43 -15.42 -7.45
CA THR A 148 -22.43 -16.37 -7.96
C THR A 148 -21.86 -17.77 -8.01
N ALA A 149 -22.71 -18.75 -8.27
CA ALA A 149 -22.29 -20.15 -8.41
C ALA A 149 -21.16 -20.29 -9.43
N GLY A 150 -20.05 -20.91 -9.01
CA GLY A 150 -18.87 -21.12 -9.84
C GLY A 150 -17.97 -19.89 -10.03
N SER A 151 -18.21 -18.80 -9.29
CA SER A 151 -17.30 -17.65 -9.29
C SER A 151 -15.91 -18.08 -8.84
N LYS A 152 -14.90 -17.58 -9.54
CA LYS A 152 -13.49 -17.66 -9.19
C LYS A 152 -13.04 -16.29 -8.66
N ILE A 153 -12.37 -16.29 -7.55
CA ILE A 153 -11.80 -15.11 -6.91
C ILE A 153 -10.30 -15.30 -6.86
N GLU A 154 -9.55 -14.36 -7.40
CA GLU A 154 -8.09 -14.33 -7.34
C GLU A 154 -7.65 -13.29 -6.32
N VAL A 155 -6.76 -13.69 -5.41
CA VAL A 155 -6.16 -12.80 -4.40
C VAL A 155 -4.74 -12.51 -4.83
N HIS A 156 -4.43 -11.23 -5.00
CA HIS A 156 -3.11 -10.75 -5.37
C HIS A 156 -2.41 -10.15 -4.17
N ARG A 157 -1.21 -10.67 -3.86
CA ARG A 157 -0.37 -10.18 -2.76
C ARG A 157 0.55 -9.10 -3.24
N VAL A 158 0.55 -7.96 -2.54
CA VAL A 158 1.37 -6.79 -2.89
C VAL A 158 2.43 -6.56 -1.83
N GLU A 159 3.69 -6.66 -2.22
CA GLU A 159 4.83 -6.40 -1.36
C GLU A 159 5.65 -5.21 -1.89
N TYR A 160 6.20 -4.41 -0.97
CA TYR A 160 7.13 -3.34 -1.30
C TYR A 160 8.51 -3.66 -0.74
N GLN A 161 9.53 -3.52 -1.60
CA GLN A 161 10.92 -3.68 -1.21
C GLN A 161 11.71 -2.42 -1.56
N ASP A 162 12.43 -1.87 -0.58
CA ASP A 162 13.33 -0.74 -0.82
C ASP A 162 14.73 -1.27 -1.12
N LYS A 163 15.18 -1.05 -2.36
CA LYS A 163 16.50 -1.40 -2.85
C LYS A 163 17.39 -0.17 -2.81
N VAL A 164 18.53 -0.29 -2.13
CA VAL A 164 19.51 0.79 -2.00
C VAL A 164 20.75 0.46 -2.79
N GLU A 165 21.10 1.29 -3.76
CA GLU A 165 22.28 1.14 -4.60
C GLU A 165 23.19 2.36 -4.54
N THR A 166 24.50 2.13 -4.56
CA THR A 166 25.47 3.22 -4.68
C THR A 166 25.86 3.36 -6.14
N GLN A 167 25.73 4.56 -6.68
CA GLN A 167 26.08 4.90 -8.04
C GLN A 167 27.18 5.95 -8.06
N ALA A 168 28.10 5.85 -9.04
CA ALA A 168 29.08 6.88 -9.25
C ALA A 168 28.44 8.12 -9.92
N VAL A 169 28.81 9.28 -9.44
CA VAL A 169 28.46 10.58 -10.04
C VAL A 169 29.66 11.05 -10.84
N PRO A 170 29.57 11.18 -12.17
CA PRO A 170 30.67 11.63 -12.98
C PRO A 170 31.05 13.08 -12.62
N TYR A 171 32.33 13.41 -12.81
CA TYR A 171 32.83 14.77 -12.70
C TYR A 171 32.88 15.44 -14.07
N ASP A 172 32.82 16.78 -14.09
CA ASP A 172 32.98 17.58 -15.28
C ASP A 172 34.44 18.00 -15.50
N THR A 173 34.76 18.40 -16.74
CA THR A 173 36.08 18.96 -17.06
C THR A 173 35.94 20.45 -17.31
N GLU A 174 36.56 21.25 -16.45
CA GLU A 174 36.60 22.68 -16.55
C GLU A 174 37.91 23.13 -17.27
N TYR A 175 37.81 24.06 -18.24
CA TYR A 175 38.94 24.60 -18.95
C TYR A 175 39.27 26.01 -18.51
N VAL A 176 40.46 26.18 -17.98
CA VAL A 176 41.03 27.47 -17.65
C VAL A 176 41.92 27.95 -18.77
N TYR A 177 41.52 29.00 -19.47
CA TYR A 177 42.22 29.50 -20.62
C TYR A 177 43.34 30.45 -20.25
N THR A 178 44.49 30.35 -20.94
CA THR A 178 45.60 31.27 -20.75
C THR A 178 46.31 31.56 -22.08
N SER A 179 46.78 32.79 -22.27
CA SER A 179 47.58 33.16 -23.40
C SER A 179 49.06 32.76 -23.26
N LEU A 180 49.51 32.27 -22.12
CA LEU A 180 50.87 31.82 -21.88
C LEU A 180 51.33 30.69 -22.81
N TYR A 181 50.41 29.87 -23.28
CA TYR A 181 50.72 28.73 -24.13
C TYR A 181 50.76 29.02 -25.62
N PHE A 182 50.89 30.32 -26.01
CA PHE A 182 50.90 30.79 -27.41
C PHE A 182 51.94 30.10 -28.31
N ARG A 183 53.06 29.59 -27.75
CA ARG A 183 54.09 28.84 -28.50
C ARG A 183 53.75 27.37 -28.74
N ASN A 184 52.88 26.85 -27.92
CA ASN A 184 52.35 25.48 -28.06
C ASN A 184 50.88 25.48 -27.66
N THR A 185 50.05 25.78 -28.64
CA THR A 185 48.59 25.94 -28.43
C THR A 185 47.89 24.64 -28.03
N ASN A 186 48.57 23.52 -28.28
CA ASN A 186 48.04 22.18 -27.88
C ASN A 186 48.44 21.81 -26.45
N ARG A 187 49.22 22.67 -25.78
CA ARG A 187 49.64 22.39 -24.42
C ARG A 187 48.45 22.48 -23.48
N ALA A 188 48.25 21.37 -22.74
CA ALA A 188 47.32 21.33 -21.61
C ALA A 188 48.12 20.96 -20.35
N THR A 189 47.69 21.51 -19.22
CA THR A 189 48.27 21.21 -17.91
C THR A 189 47.16 21.01 -16.93
N THR A 190 47.08 19.83 -16.33
CA THR A 190 46.09 19.56 -15.28
C THR A 190 46.44 20.38 -14.04
N LEU A 191 45.46 21.18 -13.59
CA LEU A 191 45.57 21.95 -12.37
C LEU A 191 44.99 21.18 -11.19
N GLN A 192 43.91 20.41 -11.46
CA GLN A 192 43.22 19.58 -10.50
C GLN A 192 42.76 18.29 -11.20
N HIS A 193 43.03 17.16 -10.60
CA HIS A 193 42.49 15.89 -11.07
C HIS A 193 41.07 15.75 -10.65
N GLY A 194 40.21 15.34 -11.59
CA GLY A 194 38.81 14.99 -11.29
C GLY A 194 38.72 13.70 -10.49
N SER A 195 37.73 13.60 -9.67
CA SER A 195 37.36 12.37 -9.00
C SER A 195 35.84 12.21 -9.03
N GLU A 196 35.38 11.01 -9.32
CA GLU A 196 33.95 10.69 -9.28
C GLU A 196 33.40 10.85 -7.87
N GLY A 197 32.21 11.40 -7.79
CA GLY A 197 31.39 11.41 -6.59
C GLY A 197 30.65 10.10 -6.39
N GLN A 198 29.89 10.01 -5.35
CA GLN A 198 29.03 8.87 -5.06
C GLN A 198 27.64 9.38 -4.63
N GLN A 199 26.61 8.75 -5.13
CA GLN A 199 25.24 8.95 -4.69
C GLN A 199 24.61 7.62 -4.31
N THR A 200 23.74 7.67 -3.31
CA THR A 200 22.89 6.56 -2.92
C THR A 200 21.52 6.78 -3.54
N VAL A 201 21.08 5.80 -4.30
CA VAL A 201 19.75 5.78 -4.94
C VAL A 201 18.91 4.74 -4.22
N THR A 202 17.80 5.17 -3.63
CA THR A 202 16.80 4.28 -3.04
C THR A 202 15.66 4.11 -4.02
N THR A 203 15.41 2.87 -4.40
CA THR A 203 14.36 2.50 -5.34
C THR A 203 13.34 1.65 -4.61
N ARG A 204 12.08 2.02 -4.66
CA ARG A 204 10.97 1.21 -4.17
C ARG A 204 10.45 0.33 -5.28
N GLU A 205 10.53 -0.96 -5.09
CA GLU A 205 10.01 -1.99 -5.96
C GLU A 205 8.66 -2.47 -5.44
N ARG A 206 7.65 -2.52 -6.34
CA ARG A 206 6.34 -3.10 -6.06
C ARG A 206 6.28 -4.48 -6.70
N TRP A 207 6.08 -5.48 -5.87
CA TRP A 207 5.98 -6.88 -6.26
C TRP A 207 4.53 -7.35 -6.10
N VAL A 208 4.02 -8.05 -7.11
CA VAL A 208 2.69 -8.64 -7.10
C VAL A 208 2.85 -10.14 -7.33
N ASP A 209 2.36 -10.95 -6.40
CA ASP A 209 2.47 -12.42 -6.43
C ASP A 209 3.91 -12.93 -6.65
N GLY A 210 4.89 -12.19 -6.15
CA GLY A 210 6.32 -12.50 -6.29
C GLY A 210 6.94 -12.07 -7.63
N GLU A 211 6.21 -11.38 -8.50
CA GLU A 211 6.72 -10.79 -9.73
C GLU A 211 6.88 -9.28 -9.60
N LEU A 212 7.99 -8.73 -10.10
CA LEU A 212 8.24 -7.30 -10.10
C LEU A 212 7.30 -6.60 -11.10
N GLU A 213 6.35 -5.82 -10.58
CA GLU A 213 5.41 -5.06 -11.42
C GLU A 213 5.93 -3.66 -11.73
N ASN A 214 6.49 -2.97 -10.74
CA ASN A 214 6.93 -1.59 -10.90
C ASN A 214 8.13 -1.28 -10.00
N SER A 215 8.93 -0.29 -10.42
CA SER A 215 10.12 0.17 -9.72
C SER A 215 10.20 1.70 -9.82
N VAL A 216 10.24 2.39 -8.70
CA VAL A 216 10.24 3.86 -8.62
C VAL A 216 11.37 4.34 -7.74
N VAL A 217 12.18 5.27 -8.23
CA VAL A 217 13.19 5.95 -7.42
C VAL A 217 12.49 6.88 -6.41
N THR A 218 12.71 6.62 -5.13
CA THR A 218 12.09 7.38 -4.04
C THR A 218 13.03 8.41 -3.43
N ASP A 219 14.34 8.15 -3.46
CA ASP A 219 15.33 9.06 -2.92
C ASP A 219 16.65 8.96 -3.68
N VAL A 220 17.34 10.11 -3.82
CA VAL A 220 18.70 10.22 -4.35
C VAL A 220 19.48 11.15 -3.46
N THR A 221 20.42 10.59 -2.72
CA THR A 221 21.25 11.36 -1.80
C THR A 221 22.72 11.29 -2.24
N THR A 222 23.33 12.44 -2.55
CA THR A 222 24.78 12.54 -2.81
C THR A 222 25.55 12.36 -1.53
N THR A 223 26.36 11.30 -1.46
CA THR A 223 27.20 10.98 -0.29
C THR A 223 28.60 11.55 -0.41
N VAL A 224 29.11 11.64 -1.63
CA VAL A 224 30.40 12.25 -1.96
C VAL A 224 30.21 13.12 -3.19
N GLU A 225 30.48 14.41 -3.05
CA GLU A 225 30.44 15.33 -4.18
C GLU A 225 31.57 15.02 -5.18
N PRO A 226 31.31 15.03 -6.49
CA PRO A 226 32.36 14.90 -7.49
C PRO A 226 33.32 16.10 -7.44
N THR A 227 34.56 15.85 -7.77
CA THR A 227 35.56 16.92 -7.90
C THR A 227 35.89 17.09 -9.38
N ASP A 228 35.72 18.30 -9.90
CA ASP A 228 35.92 18.57 -11.30
C ASP A 228 37.38 18.45 -11.72
N HIS A 229 37.59 18.01 -12.96
CA HIS A 229 38.90 17.97 -13.60
C HIS A 229 39.20 19.35 -14.21
N VAL A 230 40.16 20.11 -13.62
CA VAL A 230 40.52 21.45 -14.11
C VAL A 230 41.78 21.40 -14.97
N VAL A 231 41.61 21.80 -16.22
CA VAL A 231 42.69 21.78 -17.20
C VAL A 231 43.00 23.22 -17.69
N LYS A 232 44.25 23.63 -17.55
CA LYS A 232 44.76 24.86 -18.11
C LYS A 232 45.19 24.66 -19.56
N THR A 233 44.59 25.44 -20.47
CA THR A 233 44.88 25.31 -21.93
C THR A 233 45.02 26.71 -22.57
N TYR A 234 45.44 26.72 -23.82
CA TYR A 234 45.57 27.94 -24.58
C TYR A 234 44.22 28.56 -24.93
N GLY A 235 44.12 29.88 -24.73
CA GLY A 235 43.00 30.68 -25.22
C GLY A 235 43.53 31.97 -25.82
N ALA A 236 43.23 32.25 -27.09
CA ALA A 236 43.59 33.50 -27.72
C ALA A 236 42.90 34.68 -27.02
N GLY A 237 43.67 35.71 -26.59
CA GLY A 237 43.14 36.85 -25.84
C GLY A 237 42.80 36.60 -24.37
N ALA A 238 43.01 35.34 -23.90
CA ALA A 238 42.82 35.07 -22.48
C ALA A 238 43.93 35.77 -21.63
N PRO A 239 43.62 36.08 -20.37
CA PRO A 239 44.63 36.66 -19.47
C PRO A 239 45.79 35.71 -19.28
N VAL A 240 46.97 36.24 -19.01
CA VAL A 240 48.17 35.48 -18.73
C VAL A 240 48.00 34.53 -17.54
N SER A 241 47.26 35.03 -16.52
CA SER A 241 46.85 34.26 -15.37
C SER A 241 45.38 34.46 -15.11
N PRO A 242 44.62 33.40 -14.86
CA PRO A 242 43.20 33.53 -14.45
C PRO A 242 43.06 34.06 -13.01
N LEU A 243 44.16 34.13 -12.27
CA LEU A 243 44.13 34.69 -10.94
C LEU A 243 43.87 36.20 -11.06
N THR A 244 42.68 36.60 -10.73
CA THR A 244 42.35 38.01 -10.52
C THR A 244 43.16 38.47 -9.32
N GLY A 245 44.09 39.41 -9.59
CA GLY A 245 44.79 40.08 -8.51
C GLY A 245 43.78 40.77 -7.58
N PRO A 246 44.15 41.09 -6.36
CA PRO A 246 43.33 41.94 -5.54
C PRO A 246 43.04 43.22 -6.33
N ASP A 247 41.78 43.61 -6.40
CA ASP A 247 41.21 44.70 -7.18
C ASP A 247 42.11 45.95 -7.16
N GLY A 248 42.92 46.16 -8.20
CA GLY A 248 43.61 47.36 -8.51
C GLY A 248 44.23 48.23 -7.36
N THR A 249 44.18 47.74 -6.16
CA THR A 249 44.66 48.43 -4.96
C THR A 249 46.15 48.20 -4.81
N THR A 250 46.87 49.25 -4.56
CA THR A 250 48.32 49.25 -4.29
C THR A 250 48.73 48.61 -2.96
N ASN A 251 47.79 47.98 -2.30
CA ASN A 251 48.01 47.37 -0.99
C ASN A 251 48.53 45.94 -1.12
N ALA A 252 49.50 45.60 -0.27
CA ALA A 252 50.00 44.24 -0.20
C ALA A 252 48.84 43.25 0.09
N PRO A 253 48.83 42.05 -0.53
CA PRO A 253 47.82 41.04 -0.26
C PRO A 253 47.87 40.66 1.20
N ALA A 254 46.70 40.37 1.78
CA ALA A 254 46.57 39.98 3.18
C ALA A 254 47.28 38.65 3.50
N GLY A 255 47.61 37.87 2.46
CA GLY A 255 48.34 36.60 2.60
C GLY A 255 49.18 36.30 1.35
N TYR A 256 50.24 35.55 1.52
CA TYR A 256 51.13 35.07 0.45
C TYR A 256 51.61 33.66 0.74
N ARG A 257 51.84 32.88 -0.33
CA ARG A 257 52.31 31.50 -0.18
C ARG A 257 53.81 31.39 0.09
N LYS A 258 54.60 32.34 -0.46
CA LYS A 258 56.07 32.31 -0.35
C LYS A 258 56.63 33.70 -0.42
N VAL A 259 57.61 33.94 0.37
CA VAL A 259 58.43 35.19 0.32
C VAL A 259 59.78 34.85 -0.28
N LEU A 260 60.19 35.58 -1.28
CA LEU A 260 61.52 35.53 -1.87
C LEU A 260 62.22 36.88 -1.70
N THR A 261 63.45 36.83 -1.27
CA THR A 261 64.26 38.04 -1.18
C THR A 261 65.36 37.96 -2.23
N GLY A 262 65.52 38.97 -3.04
CA GLY A 262 66.48 39.00 -4.11
C GLY A 262 66.74 40.38 -4.65
N LYS A 263 67.68 40.48 -5.60
CA LYS A 263 67.98 41.72 -6.32
C LYS A 263 67.05 41.81 -7.52
N ALA A 264 66.26 42.87 -7.62
CA ALA A 264 65.48 43.22 -8.78
C ALA A 264 66.28 44.15 -9.70
N THR A 265 66.30 43.82 -10.99
CA THR A 265 66.94 44.64 -12.02
C THR A 265 65.95 44.99 -13.10
N GLY A 266 65.97 46.23 -13.58
CA GLY A 266 65.19 46.68 -14.74
C GLY A 266 65.98 46.39 -16.04
N TYR A 267 65.29 45.97 -17.13
CA TYR A 267 65.87 45.86 -18.43
C TYR A 267 64.92 46.42 -19.49
N TYR A 268 65.53 46.79 -20.60
CA TYR A 268 64.77 47.23 -21.77
C TYR A 268 64.86 46.18 -22.91
N SER A 269 63.73 45.93 -23.51
CA SER A 269 63.66 45.04 -24.68
C SER A 269 63.31 45.87 -25.92
N LYS A 270 64.17 45.85 -26.94
CA LYS A 270 63.93 46.54 -28.23
C LYS A 270 62.74 45.97 -28.98
N SER A 271 62.40 44.71 -28.76
CA SER A 271 61.25 44.06 -29.39
C SER A 271 59.94 44.28 -28.67
N GLY A 272 59.98 44.91 -27.53
CA GLY A 272 58.80 45.06 -26.66
C GLY A 272 58.22 43.74 -26.12
N LYS A 273 59.00 42.66 -26.22
CA LYS A 273 58.60 41.32 -25.80
C LYS A 273 59.61 40.73 -24.82
N GLY A 274 59.09 40.03 -23.82
CA GLY A 274 59.88 39.25 -22.88
C GLY A 274 60.33 37.91 -23.47
N SER A 275 61.12 37.13 -22.72
CA SER A 275 61.55 35.75 -23.10
C SER A 275 60.40 34.78 -23.32
N SER A 276 59.27 35.05 -22.69
CA SER A 276 58.02 34.30 -22.95
C SER A 276 57.37 34.64 -24.27
N GLY A 277 57.88 35.67 -25.03
CA GLY A 277 57.30 36.18 -26.27
C GLY A 277 56.07 37.05 -26.10
N LEU A 278 55.62 37.25 -24.88
CA LEU A 278 54.53 38.15 -24.55
C LEU A 278 55.02 39.61 -24.51
N GLY A 279 54.12 40.53 -24.83
CA GLY A 279 54.40 41.96 -24.73
C GLY A 279 54.77 42.35 -23.29
N LEU A 280 55.80 43.22 -23.21
CA LEU A 280 56.14 43.83 -21.93
C LEU A 280 55.27 45.04 -21.71
N GLY A 281 54.69 45.16 -20.55
CA GLY A 281 53.84 46.28 -20.15
C GLY A 281 53.82 46.44 -18.64
N TYR A 282 53.09 47.41 -18.21
CA TYR A 282 52.88 47.61 -16.77
C TYR A 282 52.35 46.35 -16.11
N GLY A 283 52.95 45.93 -15.00
CA GLY A 283 52.56 44.72 -14.28
C GLY A 283 53.25 43.43 -14.78
N THR A 284 54.17 43.50 -15.76
CA THR A 284 54.97 42.33 -16.17
C THR A 284 56.35 42.34 -15.54
N VAL A 285 56.80 41.14 -15.11
CA VAL A 285 58.10 40.95 -14.48
C VAL A 285 58.81 39.74 -15.14
N ALA A 286 60.08 39.91 -15.47
CA ALA A 286 60.89 38.76 -15.92
C ALA A 286 61.32 37.95 -14.70
N VAL A 287 61.08 36.68 -14.75
CA VAL A 287 61.44 35.76 -13.69
C VAL A 287 62.10 34.50 -14.27
N ASP A 288 62.85 33.80 -13.46
CA ASP A 288 63.32 32.49 -13.75
C ASP A 288 62.10 31.50 -13.63
N PRO A 289 61.68 30.84 -14.71
CA PRO A 289 60.52 29.97 -14.68
C PRO A 289 60.71 28.71 -13.82
N ASP A 290 61.94 28.33 -13.54
CA ASP A 290 62.23 27.19 -12.66
C ASP A 290 62.07 27.57 -11.19
N VAL A 291 62.20 28.88 -10.85
CA VAL A 291 62.02 29.39 -9.48
C VAL A 291 60.63 29.96 -9.26
N ILE A 292 60.14 30.70 -10.25
CA ILE A 292 58.82 31.35 -10.23
C ILE A 292 58.10 31.01 -11.52
N PRO A 293 57.18 30.06 -11.49
CA PRO A 293 56.43 29.67 -12.69
C PRO A 293 55.75 30.85 -13.37
N TYR A 294 55.66 30.83 -14.69
CA TYR A 294 54.91 31.84 -15.44
C TYR A 294 53.45 31.89 -15.03
N GLY A 295 52.91 33.09 -14.91
CA GLY A 295 51.54 33.33 -14.43
C GLY A 295 51.42 33.43 -12.92
N THR A 296 52.50 33.28 -12.18
CA THR A 296 52.51 33.53 -10.74
C THR A 296 52.27 35.03 -10.49
N LEU A 297 51.29 35.34 -9.63
CA LEU A 297 51.04 36.69 -9.18
C LEU A 297 52.08 37.07 -8.13
N LEU A 298 52.80 38.15 -8.38
CA LEU A 298 53.85 38.63 -7.49
C LEU A 298 53.49 39.99 -6.91
N TYR A 299 53.61 40.14 -5.60
CA TYR A 299 53.69 41.44 -4.96
C TYR A 299 55.17 41.80 -4.73
N ILE A 300 55.65 42.88 -5.38
CA ILE A 300 57.03 43.28 -5.28
C ILE A 300 57.14 44.54 -4.45
N LYS A 301 57.72 44.40 -3.26
CA LYS A 301 58.09 45.51 -2.43
C LYS A 301 59.51 45.95 -2.73
N ILE A 302 59.64 47.04 -3.44
CA ILE A 302 60.94 47.62 -3.75
C ILE A 302 61.38 48.55 -2.62
N GLY A 303 62.58 48.23 -2.05
CA GLY A 303 63.25 49.14 -1.08
C GLY A 303 63.78 50.33 -1.77
N ARG A 304 64.73 51.01 -1.16
CA ARG A 304 65.41 52.22 -1.79
C ARG A 304 66.03 51.80 -3.11
N ALA A 305 65.59 52.38 -4.21
CA ALA A 305 66.33 52.38 -5.46
C ALA A 305 67.57 53.28 -5.31
N HIS A 306 68.73 52.69 -5.51
CA HIS A 306 69.92 53.48 -5.75
C HIS A 306 69.96 53.70 -7.26
N VAL A 307 69.89 54.97 -7.66
CA VAL A 307 70.08 55.42 -9.05
C VAL A 307 71.60 55.49 -9.27
#